data_d333094c28341bb74a04210390770238
#
_entry.id   d333094c28341bb74a04210390770238
#
_cell.length_a   1.000
_cell.length_b   1.000
_cell.length_c   1.000
_cell.angle_alpha   90.00
_cell.angle_beta   90.00
_cell.angle_gamma   90.00
#
_symmetry.space_group_name_H-M   'P 1'
#
loop_
_entity.id
_entity.type
_entity.pdbx_description
1 polymer ?
#
loop_
_entity_poly.entity_id
_entity_poly.type
_entity_poly.pdbx_seq_one_letter_code
_entity_poly.pdbx_strand_id
1 'polypeptide(L)'
;MKADVSERQRVKLLADMIGYYRLCCPRIGGFKLFHLLEKDLGHAVTLGRDSFLKVYESKGFKLNPNKRRRTTDSNHVYKRYPNLIKGKDARYSNHIWVSDITYVWILGDVLYLHLVTDAYSHAVLGWCLSDSLSASHTTEALRMAIRIAGGGNLCGTIHHSDRGSQYASEAYVSCLMEHHIRISMTEGYEPTDNAMAERQNGIFKFEWIYEQEMYRDKEQAINEINRMIDFYNNRRPHMSIGMECPMEVYKGKLPGKNLWRKRP
;
A
#
# COMPACT_ATOMS: atom_id res chain seq x y z
N MET A 1 24.98 -38.75 0.43
CA MET A 1 23.58 -39.11 0.76
C MET A 1 22.98 -38.28 1.89
N LYS A 2 23.58 -38.13 3.11
CA LYS A 2 22.99 -37.32 4.19
C LYS A 2 22.87 -35.82 3.87
N ALA A 3 23.85 -35.23 3.15
CA ALA A 3 23.79 -33.81 2.73
C ALA A 3 22.66 -33.53 1.72
N ASP A 4 22.40 -34.44 0.79
CA ASP A 4 21.36 -34.32 -0.23
C ASP A 4 19.93 -34.36 0.37
N VAL A 5 19.71 -35.21 1.38
CA VAL A 5 18.43 -35.29 2.11
C VAL A 5 18.15 -33.98 2.88
N SER A 6 19.18 -33.44 3.52
CA SER A 6 19.06 -32.14 4.24
C SER A 6 18.75 -30.98 3.30
N GLU A 7 19.35 -30.94 2.11
CA GLU A 7 19.09 -29.92 1.10
C GLU A 7 17.66 -30.03 0.54
N ARG A 8 17.20 -31.24 0.23
CA ARG A 8 15.81 -31.47 -0.23
C ARG A 8 14.77 -31.04 0.81
N GLN A 9 15.01 -31.38 2.07
CA GLN A 9 14.12 -30.94 3.17
C GLN A 9 14.08 -29.41 3.31
N ARG A 10 15.23 -28.74 3.20
CA ARG A 10 15.32 -27.28 3.23
C ARG A 10 14.56 -26.63 2.06
N VAL A 11 14.76 -27.15 0.84
CA VAL A 11 14.04 -26.64 -0.35
C VAL A 11 12.53 -26.84 -0.22
N LYS A 12 12.09 -27.98 0.35
CA LYS A 12 10.66 -28.22 0.61
C LYS A 12 10.11 -27.21 1.61
N LEU A 13 10.77 -27.00 2.74
CA LEU A 13 10.35 -26.01 3.73
C LEU A 13 10.25 -24.59 3.13
N LEU A 14 11.23 -24.19 2.32
CA LEU A 14 11.19 -22.90 1.62
C LEU A 14 9.99 -22.80 0.67
N ALA A 15 9.68 -23.87 -0.07
CA ALA A 15 8.52 -23.91 -0.95
C ALA A 15 7.19 -23.80 -0.19
N ASP A 16 7.05 -24.52 0.92
CA ASP A 16 5.86 -24.48 1.78
C ASP A 16 5.67 -23.06 2.38
N MET A 17 6.75 -22.42 2.83
CA MET A 17 6.72 -21.06 3.36
C MET A 17 6.42 -20.02 2.28
N ILE A 18 6.93 -20.17 1.07
CA ILE A 18 6.56 -19.33 -0.08
C ILE A 18 5.05 -19.44 -0.34
N GLY A 19 4.51 -20.68 -0.32
CA GLY A 19 3.07 -20.94 -0.43
C GLY A 19 2.28 -20.20 0.63
N TYR A 20 2.68 -20.29 1.90
CA TYR A 20 2.04 -19.59 3.02
C TYR A 20 2.00 -18.07 2.81
N TYR A 21 3.14 -17.46 2.47
CA TYR A 21 3.16 -16.00 2.23
C TYR A 21 2.32 -15.58 1.02
N ARG A 22 2.19 -16.43 0.01
CA ARG A 22 1.34 -16.16 -1.14
C ARG A 22 -0.15 -16.29 -0.86
N LEU A 23 -0.56 -17.02 0.16
CA LEU A 23 -1.94 -16.93 0.65
C LEU A 23 -2.24 -15.55 1.25
N CYS A 24 -1.25 -14.91 1.88
CA CYS A 24 -1.40 -13.56 2.45
C CYS A 24 -1.21 -12.45 1.41
N CYS A 25 -0.31 -12.65 0.44
CA CYS A 25 0.03 -11.70 -0.62
C CYS A 25 0.37 -12.45 -1.92
N PRO A 26 -0.62 -12.69 -2.79
CA PRO A 26 -0.50 -13.61 -3.93
C PRO A 26 0.69 -13.33 -4.86
N ARG A 27 1.04 -12.07 -5.06
CA ARG A 27 2.16 -11.68 -5.93
C ARG A 27 3.32 -11.00 -5.21
N ILE A 28 3.58 -11.41 -3.99
CA ILE A 28 4.80 -10.97 -3.31
C ILE A 28 6.05 -11.42 -4.08
N GLY A 29 6.92 -10.48 -4.44
CA GLY A 29 8.12 -10.77 -5.23
C GLY A 29 9.22 -11.48 -4.45
N GLY A 30 10.07 -12.26 -5.16
CA GLY A 30 11.10 -13.11 -4.56
C GLY A 30 12.05 -12.39 -3.60
N PHE A 31 12.43 -11.15 -3.86
CA PHE A 31 13.32 -10.39 -2.97
C PHE A 31 12.67 -10.08 -1.61
N LYS A 32 11.39 -9.75 -1.59
CA LYS A 32 10.62 -9.54 -0.35
C LYS A 32 10.38 -10.84 0.39
N LEU A 33 10.09 -11.93 -0.35
CA LEU A 33 9.97 -13.28 0.23
C LEU A 33 11.27 -13.72 0.91
N PHE A 34 12.42 -13.51 0.26
CA PHE A 34 13.71 -13.81 0.86
C PHE A 34 13.88 -13.10 2.21
N HIS A 35 13.57 -11.80 2.26
CA HIS A 35 13.67 -11.01 3.49
C HIS A 35 12.72 -11.50 4.60
N LEU A 36 11.49 -11.86 4.25
CA LEU A 36 10.53 -12.43 5.21
C LEU A 36 11.00 -13.79 5.75
N LEU A 37 11.48 -14.67 4.88
CA LEU A 37 11.99 -15.99 5.27
C LEU A 37 13.23 -15.87 6.17
N GLU A 38 14.12 -14.93 5.86
CA GLU A 38 15.31 -14.65 6.67
C GLU A 38 14.93 -14.15 8.08
N LYS A 39 13.93 -13.26 8.16
CA LYS A 39 13.39 -12.75 9.43
C LYS A 39 12.70 -13.84 10.27
N ASP A 40 11.90 -14.71 9.64
CA ASP A 40 11.09 -15.69 10.36
C ASP A 40 11.82 -17.01 10.66
N LEU A 41 12.72 -17.46 9.79
CA LEU A 41 13.44 -18.75 9.93
C LEU A 41 14.89 -18.59 10.38
N GLY A 42 15.45 -17.40 10.32
CA GLY A 42 16.86 -17.11 10.60
C GLY A 42 17.83 -17.65 9.54
N HIS A 43 19.07 -17.19 9.61
CA HIS A 43 20.11 -17.50 8.61
C HIS A 43 20.49 -18.98 8.53
N ALA A 44 20.30 -19.76 9.59
CA ALA A 44 20.67 -21.17 9.62
C ALA A 44 19.84 -22.06 8.68
N VAL A 45 18.60 -21.63 8.38
CA VAL A 45 17.64 -22.38 7.55
C VAL A 45 17.54 -21.81 6.14
N THR A 46 17.80 -20.50 5.99
CA THR A 46 17.72 -19.81 4.70
C THR A 46 18.98 -20.06 3.86
N LEU A 47 18.80 -20.09 2.55
CA LEU A 47 19.89 -20.02 1.59
C LEU A 47 20.39 -18.57 1.49
N GLY A 48 21.63 -18.35 1.05
CA GLY A 48 22.04 -17.00 0.63
C GLY A 48 21.12 -16.47 -0.46
N ARG A 49 20.91 -15.14 -0.52
CA ARG A 49 19.99 -14.46 -1.42
C ARG A 49 20.01 -14.99 -2.86
N ASP A 50 21.18 -15.10 -3.46
CA ASP A 50 21.30 -15.49 -4.87
C ASP A 50 21.00 -16.98 -5.08
N SER A 51 21.32 -17.83 -4.12
CA SER A 51 20.95 -19.24 -4.12
C SER A 51 19.43 -19.42 -3.93
N PHE A 52 18.81 -18.63 -3.04
CA PHE A 52 17.36 -18.60 -2.88
C PHE A 52 16.66 -18.20 -4.17
N LEU A 53 17.11 -17.13 -4.85
CA LEU A 53 16.51 -16.67 -6.10
C LEU A 53 16.65 -17.70 -7.22
N LYS A 54 17.75 -18.46 -7.29
CA LYS A 54 17.88 -19.60 -8.22
C LYS A 54 16.86 -20.69 -7.94
N VAL A 55 16.67 -21.09 -6.67
CA VAL A 55 15.64 -22.06 -6.28
C VAL A 55 14.25 -21.52 -6.59
N TYR A 56 13.97 -20.26 -6.26
CA TYR A 56 12.71 -19.59 -6.54
C TYR A 56 12.34 -19.62 -8.04
N GLU A 57 13.30 -19.32 -8.91
CA GLU A 57 13.10 -19.37 -10.37
C GLU A 57 12.96 -20.81 -10.89
N SER A 58 13.84 -21.74 -10.46
CA SER A 58 13.82 -23.15 -10.91
C SER A 58 12.57 -23.90 -10.51
N LYS A 59 11.90 -23.49 -9.44
CA LYS A 59 10.63 -24.04 -8.96
C LYS A 59 9.40 -23.36 -9.56
N GLY A 60 9.57 -22.44 -10.52
CA GLY A 60 8.48 -21.77 -11.21
C GLY A 60 7.76 -20.69 -10.39
N PHE A 61 8.36 -20.23 -9.28
CA PHE A 61 7.77 -19.19 -8.45
C PHE A 61 7.92 -17.78 -9.01
N LYS A 62 8.69 -17.59 -10.10
CA LYS A 62 8.89 -16.30 -10.75
C LYS A 62 7.56 -15.75 -11.29
N LEU A 63 7.26 -14.50 -10.95
CA LEU A 63 6.02 -13.85 -11.38
C LEU A 63 6.20 -13.18 -12.73
N ASN A 64 5.20 -13.34 -13.61
CA ASN A 64 5.14 -12.62 -14.88
C ASN A 64 4.71 -11.16 -14.65
N PRO A 65 5.21 -10.18 -15.42
CA PRO A 65 4.77 -8.80 -15.30
C PRO A 65 3.32 -8.62 -15.74
N ASN A 66 2.54 -7.82 -14.98
CA ASN A 66 1.15 -7.50 -15.30
C ASN A 66 1.04 -6.31 -16.25
N LYS A 67 0.02 -6.31 -17.13
CA LYS A 67 -0.31 -5.18 -18.03
C LYS A 67 -1.10 -4.12 -17.26
N ARG A 68 -0.73 -2.83 -17.44
CA ARG A 68 -1.41 -1.68 -16.81
C ARG A 68 -2.70 -1.30 -17.55
N ARG A 69 -3.77 -0.93 -16.80
CA ARG A 69 -4.99 -0.29 -17.32
C ARG A 69 -5.14 1.09 -16.66
N ARG A 70 -5.67 2.09 -17.41
CA ARG A 70 -5.88 3.48 -16.94
C ARG A 70 -7.35 3.79 -16.81
N THR A 71 -7.77 4.56 -15.74
CA THR A 71 -9.10 5.17 -15.61
C THR A 71 -9.05 6.34 -14.59
N THR A 72 -9.38 7.57 -15.00
CA THR A 72 -9.71 8.71 -14.10
C THR A 72 -10.54 9.76 -14.81
N ASP A 73 -11.54 10.37 -14.11
CA ASP A 73 -12.35 11.52 -14.55
C ASP A 73 -12.34 12.59 -13.45
N SER A 74 -12.08 13.87 -13.78
CA SER A 74 -11.83 14.94 -12.81
C SER A 74 -12.41 16.31 -13.22
N ASN A 75 -13.61 16.35 -13.81
CA ASN A 75 -14.23 17.62 -14.26
C ASN A 75 -15.40 18.05 -13.35
N HIS A 76 -15.15 18.90 -12.31
CA HIS A 76 -16.16 19.41 -11.40
C HIS A 76 -15.91 20.88 -10.98
N VAL A 77 -16.95 21.55 -10.40
CA VAL A 77 -17.02 23.00 -10.09
C VAL A 77 -16.49 23.36 -8.69
N TYR A 78 -16.02 22.42 -7.88
CA TYR A 78 -15.58 22.68 -6.50
C TYR A 78 -14.29 23.48 -6.38
N LYS A 79 -14.09 24.09 -5.19
CA LYS A 79 -12.91 24.87 -4.84
C LYS A 79 -11.62 24.03 -5.01
N ARG A 80 -10.64 24.59 -5.69
CA ARG A 80 -9.32 23.99 -5.89
C ARG A 80 -8.34 24.53 -4.86
N TYR A 81 -7.54 23.64 -4.29
CA TYR A 81 -6.48 23.99 -3.35
C TYR A 81 -5.11 23.90 -4.04
N PRO A 82 -4.11 24.74 -3.61
CA PRO A 82 -2.78 24.72 -4.22
C PRO A 82 -2.03 23.42 -3.92
N ASN A 83 -1.09 23.06 -4.79
CA ASN A 83 -0.18 21.95 -4.53
C ASN A 83 0.92 22.37 -3.54
N LEU A 84 0.80 21.92 -2.29
CA LEU A 84 1.73 22.27 -1.21
C LEU A 84 2.94 21.32 -1.12
N ILE A 85 2.94 20.20 -1.89
CA ILE A 85 3.97 19.17 -1.80
C ILE A 85 4.89 19.10 -3.02
N LYS A 86 4.69 19.95 -4.01
CA LYS A 86 5.55 20.00 -5.21
C LYS A 86 7.01 20.18 -4.83
N GLY A 87 7.85 19.21 -5.24
CA GLY A 87 9.28 19.21 -4.91
C GLY A 87 9.63 18.94 -3.44
N LYS A 88 8.67 18.45 -2.64
CA LYS A 88 8.89 18.12 -1.22
C LYS A 88 8.81 16.64 -0.98
N ASP A 89 9.74 16.12 -0.19
CA ASP A 89 9.68 14.77 0.35
C ASP A 89 9.08 14.77 1.77
N ALA A 90 8.35 13.72 2.09
CA ALA A 90 7.93 13.47 3.47
C ALA A 90 9.16 13.20 4.35
N ARG A 91 9.27 13.87 5.51
CA ARG A 91 10.46 13.81 6.37
C ARG A 91 10.26 13.02 7.67
N TYR A 92 9.02 12.85 8.10
CA TYR A 92 8.61 12.15 9.32
C TYR A 92 7.15 11.71 9.21
N SER A 93 6.74 10.78 10.05
CA SER A 93 5.35 10.31 10.11
C SER A 93 4.38 11.45 10.38
N ASN A 94 3.25 11.49 9.71
CA ASN A 94 2.27 12.58 9.75
C ASN A 94 2.73 13.93 9.14
N HIS A 95 3.83 13.93 8.37
CA HIS A 95 4.20 15.14 7.62
C HIS A 95 3.32 15.34 6.38
N ILE A 96 3.18 14.31 5.56
CA ILE A 96 2.35 14.32 4.35
C ILE A 96 1.50 13.07 4.33
N TRP A 97 0.21 13.23 4.21
CA TRP A 97 -0.73 12.15 3.89
C TRP A 97 -1.15 12.25 2.44
N VAL A 98 -1.27 11.13 1.76
CA VAL A 98 -1.78 11.06 0.39
C VAL A 98 -3.03 10.21 0.36
N SER A 99 -4.03 10.66 -0.41
CA SER A 99 -5.29 9.94 -0.57
C SER A 99 -5.59 9.68 -2.04
N ASP A 100 -6.16 8.52 -2.29
CA ASP A 100 -6.67 8.13 -3.60
C ASP A 100 -7.75 7.06 -3.46
N ILE A 101 -8.53 6.83 -4.52
CA ILE A 101 -9.59 5.83 -4.57
C ILE A 101 -9.25 4.81 -5.65
N THR A 102 -9.46 3.54 -5.33
CA THR A 102 -9.27 2.48 -6.31
C THR A 102 -10.48 1.57 -6.40
N TYR A 103 -10.70 0.96 -7.56
CA TYR A 103 -11.81 0.04 -7.83
C TYR A 103 -11.49 -1.36 -7.33
N VAL A 104 -12.49 -2.01 -6.72
CA VAL A 104 -12.49 -3.41 -6.29
C VAL A 104 -13.70 -4.10 -6.90
N TRP A 105 -13.47 -5.10 -7.75
CA TRP A 105 -14.54 -5.80 -8.45
C TRP A 105 -15.11 -6.92 -7.61
N ILE A 106 -16.45 -6.98 -7.53
CA ILE A 106 -17.22 -8.08 -6.96
C ILE A 106 -18.10 -8.70 -8.05
N LEU A 107 -18.73 -9.84 -7.78
CA LEU A 107 -19.66 -10.45 -8.73
C LEU A 107 -20.83 -9.51 -9.04
N GLY A 108 -20.89 -9.06 -10.29
CA GLY A 108 -21.98 -8.20 -10.80
C GLY A 108 -21.88 -6.72 -10.46
N ASP A 109 -20.84 -6.26 -9.72
CA ASP A 109 -20.74 -4.86 -9.32
C ASP A 109 -19.27 -4.42 -9.09
N VAL A 110 -19.09 -3.14 -8.73
CA VAL A 110 -17.83 -2.53 -8.41
C VAL A 110 -17.91 -1.79 -7.07
N LEU A 111 -16.91 -1.98 -6.21
CA LEU A 111 -16.72 -1.25 -4.98
C LEU A 111 -15.55 -0.26 -5.11
N TYR A 112 -15.55 0.72 -4.23
CA TYR A 112 -14.57 1.80 -4.19
C TYR A 112 -13.78 1.74 -2.90
N LEU A 113 -12.48 1.49 -2.99
CA LEU A 113 -11.57 1.48 -1.85
C LEU A 113 -10.93 2.87 -1.71
N HIS A 114 -11.36 3.59 -0.70
CA HIS A 114 -10.82 4.89 -0.31
C HIS A 114 -9.64 4.66 0.63
N LEU A 115 -8.50 5.30 0.37
CA LEU A 115 -7.26 5.12 1.13
C LEU A 115 -6.69 6.45 1.60
N VAL A 116 -6.15 6.46 2.81
CA VAL A 116 -5.29 7.53 3.36
C VAL A 116 -3.98 6.90 3.81
N THR A 117 -2.88 7.33 3.23
CA THR A 117 -1.54 6.75 3.43
C THR A 117 -0.56 7.81 3.89
N ASP A 118 0.25 7.48 4.89
CA ASP A 118 1.38 8.30 5.31
C ASP A 118 2.52 8.21 4.28
N ALA A 119 2.94 9.34 3.75
CA ALA A 119 3.90 9.39 2.66
C ALA A 119 5.34 9.05 3.09
N TYR A 120 5.67 9.22 4.37
CA TYR A 120 6.99 8.90 4.90
C TYR A 120 7.20 7.42 5.14
N SER A 121 6.27 6.82 5.88
CA SER A 121 6.32 5.40 6.26
C SER A 121 5.71 4.46 5.23
N HIS A 122 4.88 4.97 4.32
CA HIS A 122 3.98 4.22 3.44
C HIS A 122 2.88 3.45 4.16
N ALA A 123 2.64 3.69 5.45
CA ALA A 123 1.58 3.04 6.21
C ALA A 123 0.20 3.52 5.75
N VAL A 124 -0.72 2.60 5.51
CA VAL A 124 -2.14 2.90 5.34
C VAL A 124 -2.72 3.22 6.70
N LEU A 125 -3.10 4.47 6.92
CA LEU A 125 -3.64 4.95 8.18
C LEU A 125 -5.16 4.87 8.22
N GLY A 126 -5.82 4.98 7.06
CA GLY A 126 -7.26 4.89 7.00
C GLY A 126 -7.73 4.31 5.68
N TRP A 127 -8.85 3.58 5.74
CA TRP A 127 -9.49 3.04 4.57
C TRP A 127 -10.98 2.84 4.78
N CYS A 128 -11.73 2.84 3.68
CA CYS A 128 -13.14 2.50 3.63
C CYS A 128 -13.44 1.82 2.30
N LEU A 129 -14.14 0.69 2.31
CA LEU A 129 -14.64 0.02 1.12
C LEU A 129 -16.14 0.27 0.99
N SER A 130 -16.57 0.91 -0.08
CA SER A 130 -17.94 1.37 -0.27
C SER A 130 -18.49 1.04 -1.66
N ASP A 131 -19.80 1.13 -1.80
CA ASP A 131 -20.55 0.96 -3.06
C ASP A 131 -20.70 2.27 -3.85
N SER A 132 -20.19 3.36 -3.34
CA SER A 132 -20.28 4.66 -4.01
C SER A 132 -19.06 5.55 -3.78
N LEU A 133 -18.87 6.54 -4.66
CA LEU A 133 -17.84 7.58 -4.54
C LEU A 133 -18.28 8.73 -3.61
N SER A 134 -19.27 8.50 -2.73
CA SER A 134 -19.74 9.53 -1.80
C SER A 134 -18.63 10.04 -0.88
N ALA A 135 -18.61 11.35 -0.67
CA ALA A 135 -17.67 12.00 0.23
C ALA A 135 -17.74 11.49 1.69
N SER A 136 -18.89 10.92 2.11
CA SER A 136 -19.04 10.29 3.43
C SER A 136 -18.04 9.16 3.66
N HIS A 137 -17.83 8.29 2.67
CA HIS A 137 -16.92 7.15 2.74
C HIS A 137 -15.45 7.60 2.72
N THR A 138 -15.13 8.62 1.92
CA THR A 138 -13.80 9.22 1.92
C THR A 138 -13.50 9.87 3.29
N THR A 139 -14.50 10.53 3.89
CA THR A 139 -14.40 11.13 5.23
C THR A 139 -14.25 10.05 6.32
N GLU A 140 -14.88 8.89 6.17
CA GLU A 140 -14.70 7.75 7.08
C GLU A 140 -13.26 7.25 7.09
N ALA A 141 -12.65 7.07 5.92
CA ALA A 141 -11.23 6.73 5.79
C ALA A 141 -10.33 7.79 6.44
N LEU A 142 -10.62 9.08 6.24
CA LEU A 142 -9.89 10.19 6.88
C LEU A 142 -10.00 10.15 8.40
N ARG A 143 -11.20 9.96 8.94
CA ARG A 143 -11.42 9.86 10.40
C ARG A 143 -10.68 8.67 11.01
N MET A 144 -10.57 7.54 10.29
CA MET A 144 -9.76 6.41 10.73
C MET A 144 -8.27 6.80 10.80
N ALA A 145 -7.74 7.49 9.78
CA ALA A 145 -6.36 7.98 9.78
C ALA A 145 -6.08 8.95 10.94
N ILE A 146 -7.00 9.87 11.20
CA ILE A 146 -6.91 10.82 12.31
C ILE A 146 -6.87 10.08 13.65
N ARG A 147 -7.71 9.06 13.86
CA ARG A 147 -7.69 8.25 15.09
C ARG A 147 -6.36 7.52 15.28
N ILE A 148 -5.81 6.93 14.23
CA ILE A 148 -4.49 6.26 14.27
C ILE A 148 -3.36 7.25 14.59
N ALA A 149 -3.47 8.47 14.13
CA ALA A 149 -2.52 9.55 14.43
C ALA A 149 -2.68 10.17 15.83
N GLY A 150 -3.59 9.66 16.67
CA GLY A 150 -3.81 10.11 18.03
C GLY A 150 -5.02 11.03 18.22
N GLY A 151 -5.79 11.32 17.17
CA GLY A 151 -7.10 12.00 17.23
C GLY A 151 -7.07 13.50 17.62
N GLY A 152 -5.87 14.07 17.80
CA GLY A 152 -5.69 15.43 18.29
C GLY A 152 -5.42 16.48 17.19
N ASN A 153 -4.71 17.53 17.58
CA ASN A 153 -4.23 18.55 16.68
C ASN A 153 -3.09 18.00 15.80
N LEU A 154 -3.33 17.96 14.49
CA LEU A 154 -2.38 17.50 13.47
C LEU A 154 -1.76 18.71 12.72
N CYS A 155 -1.54 19.82 13.42
CA CYS A 155 -0.90 21.00 12.86
C CYS A 155 0.48 20.64 12.27
N GLY A 156 0.68 21.03 11.01
CA GLY A 156 1.89 20.67 10.27
C GLY A 156 1.68 19.52 9.27
N THR A 157 0.65 18.68 9.44
CA THR A 157 0.29 17.68 8.46
C THR A 157 -0.28 18.33 7.19
N ILE A 158 0.15 17.84 6.04
CA ILE A 158 -0.40 18.19 4.72
C ILE A 158 -1.13 16.97 4.19
N HIS A 159 -2.43 17.12 3.92
CA HIS A 159 -3.20 16.12 3.21
C HIS A 159 -3.22 16.45 1.72
N HIS A 160 -2.78 15.54 0.88
CA HIS A 160 -2.72 15.69 -0.57
C HIS A 160 -3.59 14.67 -1.28
N SER A 161 -4.37 15.12 -2.26
CA SER A 161 -5.22 14.27 -3.11
C SER A 161 -5.24 14.77 -4.55
N ASP A 162 -5.86 14.00 -5.43
CA ASP A 162 -6.33 14.53 -6.70
C ASP A 162 -7.46 15.55 -6.52
N ARG A 163 -8.01 16.04 -7.65
CA ARG A 163 -9.12 17.00 -7.65
C ARG A 163 -10.49 16.34 -7.60
N GLY A 164 -10.62 15.12 -7.11
CA GLY A 164 -11.90 14.46 -6.99
C GLY A 164 -12.90 15.25 -6.12
N SER A 165 -14.17 15.29 -6.53
CA SER A 165 -15.23 16.06 -5.85
C SER A 165 -15.40 15.68 -4.37
N GLN A 166 -15.15 14.43 -4.03
CA GLN A 166 -15.19 13.90 -2.66
C GLN A 166 -14.18 14.58 -1.73
N TYR A 167 -12.98 14.94 -2.22
CA TYR A 167 -11.94 15.62 -1.44
C TYR A 167 -12.19 17.11 -1.28
N ALA A 168 -13.02 17.71 -2.16
CA ALA A 168 -13.41 19.11 -2.12
C ALA A 168 -14.76 19.34 -1.43
N SER A 169 -15.42 18.27 -0.96
CA SER A 169 -16.71 18.35 -0.26
C SER A 169 -16.57 19.09 1.08
N GLU A 170 -17.63 19.78 1.48
CA GLU A 170 -17.65 20.52 2.75
C GLU A 170 -17.34 19.63 3.96
N ALA A 171 -17.93 18.43 4.03
CA ALA A 171 -17.72 17.50 5.13
C ALA A 171 -16.26 17.04 5.23
N TYR A 172 -15.61 16.78 4.10
CA TYR A 172 -14.20 16.35 4.07
C TYR A 172 -13.27 17.50 4.45
N VAL A 173 -13.49 18.68 3.87
CA VAL A 173 -12.71 19.88 4.14
C VAL A 173 -12.85 20.32 5.61
N SER A 174 -14.07 20.31 6.16
CA SER A 174 -14.32 20.64 7.57
C SER A 174 -13.56 19.69 8.50
N CYS A 175 -13.60 18.39 8.22
CA CYS A 175 -12.88 17.40 9.00
C CYS A 175 -11.35 17.64 9.00
N LEU A 176 -10.75 18.03 7.87
CA LEU A 176 -9.34 18.41 7.80
C LEU A 176 -9.04 19.68 8.61
N MET A 177 -9.90 20.69 8.49
CA MET A 177 -9.74 21.98 9.19
C MET A 177 -9.89 21.84 10.70
N GLU A 178 -10.84 21.06 11.18
CA GLU A 178 -11.05 20.77 12.61
C GLU A 178 -9.79 20.18 13.28
N HIS A 179 -8.98 19.43 12.53
CA HIS A 179 -7.73 18.85 13.02
C HIS A 179 -6.48 19.62 12.59
N HIS A 180 -6.67 20.85 12.07
CA HIS A 180 -5.59 21.74 11.60
C HIS A 180 -4.71 21.14 10.50
N ILE A 181 -5.24 20.21 9.70
CA ILE A 181 -4.54 19.59 8.57
C ILE A 181 -4.63 20.52 7.35
N ARG A 182 -3.51 20.80 6.73
CA ARG A 182 -3.42 21.64 5.54
C ARG A 182 -3.84 20.86 4.30
N ILE A 183 -4.66 21.51 3.44
CA ILE A 183 -5.20 20.89 2.23
C ILE A 183 -4.31 21.17 1.04
N SER A 184 -3.99 20.13 0.28
CA SER A 184 -3.19 20.19 -0.94
C SER A 184 -3.85 19.34 -2.03
N MET A 185 -3.87 19.83 -3.27
CA MET A 185 -4.39 19.08 -4.41
C MET A 185 -3.42 19.15 -5.58
N THR A 186 -3.52 18.20 -6.50
CA THR A 186 -2.77 18.20 -7.77
C THR A 186 -3.05 19.48 -8.56
N GLU A 187 -2.05 20.02 -9.27
CA GLU A 187 -2.23 21.25 -10.09
C GLU A 187 -2.72 20.96 -11.49
N GLY A 188 -2.48 19.75 -12.01
CA GLY A 188 -2.81 19.37 -13.37
C GLY A 188 -3.07 17.89 -13.55
N TYR A 189 -3.01 17.45 -14.79
CA TYR A 189 -3.06 16.03 -15.16
C TYR A 189 -1.66 15.37 -15.18
N GLU A 190 -0.66 15.99 -14.57
CA GLU A 190 0.67 15.40 -14.56
C GLU A 190 0.70 14.18 -13.64
N PRO A 191 1.09 13.00 -14.18
CA PRO A 191 1.16 11.75 -13.39
C PRO A 191 2.10 11.83 -12.18
N THR A 192 2.97 12.84 -12.13
CA THR A 192 3.93 13.06 -11.04
C THR A 192 3.30 13.71 -9.81
N ASP A 193 2.17 14.40 -9.97
CA ASP A 193 1.56 15.21 -8.90
C ASP A 193 0.98 14.33 -7.77
N ASN A 194 0.49 13.11 -8.06
CA ASN A 194 0.00 12.16 -7.05
C ASN A 194 0.70 10.78 -7.17
N ALA A 195 1.93 10.76 -7.67
CA ALA A 195 2.66 9.52 -7.98
C ALA A 195 2.82 8.56 -6.79
N MET A 196 2.78 9.06 -5.55
CA MET A 196 2.89 8.24 -4.36
C MET A 196 1.60 7.47 -4.10
N ALA A 197 0.44 8.11 -4.14
CA ALA A 197 -0.86 7.45 -3.99
C ALA A 197 -1.13 6.47 -5.15
N GLU A 198 -0.81 6.86 -6.39
CA GLU A 198 -0.90 5.97 -7.54
C GLU A 198 -0.03 4.73 -7.40
N ARG A 199 1.21 4.88 -6.89
CA ARG A 199 2.10 3.74 -6.61
C ARG A 199 1.52 2.82 -5.55
N GLN A 200 0.95 3.38 -4.48
CA GLN A 200 0.29 2.63 -3.42
C GLN A 200 -0.87 1.80 -3.97
N ASN A 201 -1.77 2.43 -4.72
CA ASN A 201 -2.86 1.73 -5.39
C ASN A 201 -2.35 0.68 -6.37
N GLY A 202 -1.26 0.96 -7.08
CA GLY A 202 -0.59 -0.01 -7.94
C GLY A 202 -0.13 -1.26 -7.17
N ILE A 203 0.42 -1.09 -5.96
CA ILE A 203 0.84 -2.22 -5.12
C ILE A 203 -0.38 -3.09 -4.77
N PHE A 204 -1.47 -2.49 -4.27
CA PHE A 204 -2.68 -3.23 -3.92
C PHE A 204 -3.32 -3.92 -5.12
N LYS A 205 -3.46 -3.22 -6.24
CA LYS A 205 -4.00 -3.79 -7.49
C LYS A 205 -3.18 -4.99 -7.97
N PHE A 206 -1.85 -4.84 -8.04
CA PHE A 206 -1.00 -5.84 -8.69
C PHE A 206 -0.53 -6.96 -7.76
N GLU A 207 -0.46 -6.74 -6.45
CA GLU A 207 -0.03 -7.78 -5.53
C GLU A 207 -1.21 -8.57 -4.94
N TRP A 208 -2.45 -8.03 -4.97
CA TRP A 208 -3.65 -8.67 -4.42
C TRP A 208 -4.86 -8.66 -5.34
N ILE A 209 -5.44 -7.47 -5.64
CA ILE A 209 -6.79 -7.34 -6.18
C ILE A 209 -6.95 -8.02 -7.55
N TYR A 210 -5.96 -7.91 -8.44
CA TYR A 210 -6.02 -8.50 -9.79
C TYR A 210 -5.66 -9.99 -9.84
N GLU A 211 -5.21 -10.57 -8.75
CA GLU A 211 -4.84 -11.99 -8.68
C GLU A 211 -5.95 -12.86 -8.08
N GLN A 212 -6.91 -12.22 -7.47
CA GLN A 212 -8.09 -12.93 -6.95
C GLN A 212 -9.16 -13.06 -8.04
N GLU A 213 -9.87 -14.17 -8.05
CA GLU A 213 -11.20 -14.24 -8.62
C GLU A 213 -12.04 -13.14 -7.97
N MET A 214 -12.98 -12.53 -8.72
CA MET A 214 -13.85 -11.47 -8.19
C MET A 214 -14.44 -11.90 -6.85
N TYR A 215 -14.42 -11.00 -5.88
CA TYR A 215 -15.05 -11.26 -4.59
C TYR A 215 -16.53 -11.57 -4.80
N ARG A 216 -17.08 -12.50 -4.03
CA ARG A 216 -18.47 -12.93 -4.12
C ARG A 216 -19.44 -11.79 -3.78
N ASP A 217 -19.13 -11.04 -2.72
CA ASP A 217 -19.95 -9.98 -2.17
C ASP A 217 -19.11 -8.94 -1.43
N LYS A 218 -19.76 -7.86 -0.98
CA LYS A 218 -19.13 -6.75 -0.26
C LYS A 218 -18.50 -7.19 1.07
N GLU A 219 -19.13 -8.10 1.81
CA GLU A 219 -18.66 -8.56 3.10
C GLU A 219 -17.34 -9.35 2.96
N GLN A 220 -17.29 -10.27 1.99
CA GLN A 220 -16.05 -10.96 1.67
C GLN A 220 -14.96 -9.98 1.24
N ALA A 221 -15.27 -9.00 0.40
CA ALA A 221 -14.33 -7.99 -0.04
C ALA A 221 -13.77 -7.17 1.13
N ILE A 222 -14.63 -6.74 2.08
CA ILE A 222 -14.20 -6.01 3.29
C ILE A 222 -13.22 -6.86 4.12
N ASN A 223 -13.54 -8.14 4.35
CA ASN A 223 -12.70 -9.04 5.14
C ASN A 223 -11.34 -9.26 4.48
N GLU A 224 -11.29 -9.49 3.16
CA GLU A 224 -10.04 -9.69 2.45
C GLU A 224 -9.20 -8.40 2.33
N ILE A 225 -9.83 -7.24 2.11
CA ILE A 225 -9.15 -5.94 2.11
C ILE A 225 -8.57 -5.64 3.50
N ASN A 226 -9.30 -5.95 4.59
CA ASN A 226 -8.78 -5.78 5.93
C ASN A 226 -7.51 -6.64 6.17
N ARG A 227 -7.54 -7.92 5.78
CA ARG A 227 -6.36 -8.81 5.86
C ARG A 227 -5.20 -8.31 5.00
N MET A 228 -5.49 -7.84 3.80
CA MET A 228 -4.50 -7.27 2.87
C MET A 228 -3.80 -6.06 3.49
N ILE A 229 -4.57 -5.12 4.04
CA ILE A 229 -4.02 -3.90 4.65
C ILE A 229 -3.25 -4.22 5.93
N ASP A 230 -3.73 -5.15 6.75
CA ASP A 230 -3.00 -5.61 7.92
C ASP A 230 -1.65 -6.24 7.55
N PHE A 231 -1.64 -7.16 6.59
CA PHE A 231 -0.40 -7.76 6.10
C PHE A 231 0.53 -6.72 5.47
N TYR A 232 -0.01 -5.79 4.67
CA TYR A 232 0.75 -4.71 4.05
C TYR A 232 1.44 -3.83 5.10
N ASN A 233 0.71 -3.41 6.11
CA ASN A 233 1.20 -2.51 7.15
C ASN A 233 2.21 -3.18 8.11
N ASN A 234 1.95 -4.41 8.50
CA ASN A 234 2.64 -5.03 9.64
C ASN A 234 3.62 -6.14 9.24
N ARG A 235 3.53 -6.68 8.03
CA ARG A 235 4.34 -7.83 7.62
C ARG A 235 5.11 -7.60 6.31
N ARG A 236 4.52 -6.90 5.36
CA ARG A 236 5.10 -6.76 4.03
C ARG A 236 6.31 -5.81 4.04
N PRO A 237 7.53 -6.27 3.66
CA PRO A 237 8.69 -5.40 3.54
C PRO A 237 8.52 -4.39 2.39
N HIS A 238 8.96 -3.15 2.61
CA HIS A 238 8.89 -2.10 1.60
C HIS A 238 10.27 -1.61 1.19
N MET A 239 10.61 -1.76 -0.09
CA MET A 239 11.97 -1.49 -0.61
C MET A 239 12.39 -0.02 -0.45
N SER A 240 11.46 0.94 -0.54
CA SER A 240 11.80 2.37 -0.43
C SER A 240 12.18 2.81 0.98
N ILE A 241 11.81 2.02 1.98
CA ILE A 241 12.17 2.24 3.39
C ILE A 241 13.11 1.15 3.94
N GLY A 242 13.93 0.55 3.06
CA GLY A 242 14.97 -0.39 3.45
C GLY A 242 14.49 -1.75 3.91
N MET A 243 13.38 -2.24 3.35
CA MET A 243 12.72 -3.51 3.70
C MET A 243 12.06 -3.53 5.08
N GLU A 244 11.87 -2.38 5.70
CA GLU A 244 11.07 -2.27 6.92
C GLU A 244 9.57 -2.41 6.62
N CYS A 245 8.78 -2.74 7.65
CA CYS A 245 7.33 -2.73 7.55
C CYS A 245 6.79 -1.31 7.71
N PRO A 246 5.80 -0.88 6.91
CA PRO A 246 5.26 0.48 6.95
C PRO A 246 4.85 0.95 8.35
N MET A 247 4.15 0.12 9.12
CA MET A 247 3.66 0.49 10.45
C MET A 247 4.78 0.57 11.50
N GLU A 248 5.87 -0.20 11.36
CA GLU A 248 7.04 -0.05 12.23
C GLU A 248 7.70 1.31 12.05
N VAL A 249 7.87 1.74 10.78
CA VAL A 249 8.43 3.07 10.46
C VAL A 249 7.49 4.18 10.92
N TYR A 250 6.17 4.01 10.73
CA TYR A 250 5.18 4.97 11.21
C TYR A 250 5.27 5.19 12.73
N LYS A 251 5.47 4.12 13.49
CA LYS A 251 5.60 4.14 14.96
C LYS A 251 6.96 4.60 15.48
N GLY A 252 7.85 5.05 14.59
CA GLY A 252 9.12 5.68 14.97
C GLY A 252 10.38 4.87 14.70
N LYS A 253 10.29 3.68 14.11
CA LYS A 253 11.47 3.00 13.59
C LYS A 253 12.02 3.80 12.40
N LEU A 254 13.31 4.08 12.41
CA LEU A 254 13.93 4.79 11.31
C LEU A 254 13.88 3.93 10.03
N PRO A 255 13.50 4.51 8.88
CA PRO A 255 13.50 3.78 7.62
C PRO A 255 14.95 3.42 7.24
N GLY A 256 15.12 2.20 6.74
CA GLY A 256 16.37 1.78 6.16
C GLY A 256 16.66 2.47 4.82
N LYS A 257 17.84 2.21 4.27
CA LYS A 257 18.25 2.76 2.97
C LYS A 257 17.27 2.38 1.87
N ASN A 258 16.84 3.36 1.07
CA ASN A 258 15.98 3.12 -0.09
C ASN A 258 16.69 2.18 -1.09
N LEU A 259 16.13 0.99 -1.27
CA LEU A 259 16.62 -0.05 -2.18
C LEU A 259 15.96 0.01 -3.57
N TRP A 260 15.05 0.95 -3.78
CA TRP A 260 14.47 1.19 -5.07
C TRP A 260 15.47 1.92 -5.95
N ARG A 261 16.10 1.21 -6.87
CA ARG A 261 17.02 1.83 -7.83
C ARG A 261 16.23 2.80 -8.71
N LYS A 262 16.60 4.09 -8.70
CA LYS A 262 16.24 4.99 -9.79
C LYS A 262 16.81 4.35 -11.06
N ARG A 263 15.97 3.94 -12.00
CA ARG A 263 16.45 3.62 -13.34
C ARG A 263 17.02 4.92 -13.90
N PRO A 264 18.21 4.88 -14.50
CA PRO A 264 18.81 6.03 -15.15
C PRO A 264 17.89 6.59 -16.22
#